data_fef5fa2ab96ec3708eca75cc128b4607
#
_entry.id   fef5fa2ab96ec3708eca75cc128b4607
#
_cell.length_a   1.000
_cell.length_b   1.000
_cell.length_c   1.000
_cell.angle_alpha   90.00
_cell.angle_beta   90.00
_cell.angle_gamma   90.00
#
_symmetry.space_group_name_H-M   'P 1'
#
loop_
_entity.id
_entity.type
_entity.pdbx_description
1 polymer ?
#
loop_
_entity_poly.entity_id
_entity_poly.type
_entity_poly.pdbx_seq_one_letter_code
_entity_poly.pdbx_strand_id
1 'polypeptide(L)'
;LYGSALQQKNSFLMDKLDTKVASDLFTLRDEPHAIGANGSRYFDNEGVATEPRTVFDKGVLKTYFIDTYNGKKMDIAPTISAPSRLILTPGDKDLNGLVADIKQGILVTGFNGGNSNSSTGDFSYGIEGFLIEDGKLTQPVNEMNVTGNMVTLWNSLVAVGNDPQPNRSWQIPSLVFEGVDFSGL
;
A
#
# COMPACT_ATOMS: atom_id res chain seq x y z
N LEU A 1 10.34 -1.45 -1.59
CA LEU A 1 10.45 -1.50 -3.07
C LEU A 1 11.60 -0.67 -3.62
N TYR A 2 12.24 0.19 -2.82
CA TYR A 2 13.31 1.08 -3.28
C TYR A 2 14.67 0.37 -3.42
N GLY A 3 15.44 0.73 -4.44
CA GLY A 3 16.76 0.17 -4.72
C GLY A 3 17.73 0.27 -3.53
N SER A 4 17.66 1.35 -2.75
CA SER A 4 18.47 1.51 -1.53
C SER A 4 18.19 0.44 -0.48
N ALA A 5 16.91 0.10 -0.25
CA ALA A 5 16.53 -0.94 0.70
C ALA A 5 16.95 -2.34 0.21
N LEU A 6 16.84 -2.60 -1.10
CA LEU A 6 17.30 -3.86 -1.70
C LEU A 6 18.83 -3.99 -1.60
N GLN A 7 19.57 -2.95 -1.94
CA GLN A 7 21.02 -2.93 -1.88
C GLN A 7 21.55 -3.17 -0.45
N GLN A 8 20.84 -2.63 0.56
CA GLN A 8 21.17 -2.82 1.98
C GLN A 8 20.64 -4.12 2.56
N LYS A 9 19.95 -4.96 1.76
CA LYS A 9 19.26 -6.19 2.20
C LYS A 9 18.24 -5.90 3.34
N ASN A 10 17.60 -4.75 3.28
CA ASN A 10 16.65 -4.25 4.27
C ASN A 10 15.24 -4.14 3.66
N SER A 11 14.75 -5.23 3.09
CA SER A 11 13.40 -5.31 2.54
C SER A 11 12.86 -6.74 2.63
N PHE A 12 11.70 -6.92 3.24
CA PHE A 12 10.97 -8.20 3.24
C PHE A 12 10.48 -8.61 1.85
N LEU A 13 10.52 -7.69 0.87
CA LEU A 13 10.19 -7.97 -0.53
C LEU A 13 11.43 -8.26 -1.40
N MET A 14 12.63 -8.38 -0.80
CA MET A 14 13.83 -8.76 -1.54
C MET A 14 13.65 -10.15 -2.16
N ASP A 15 14.11 -10.32 -3.41
CA ASP A 15 14.00 -11.57 -4.17
C ASP A 15 12.54 -12.06 -4.39
N LYS A 16 11.56 -11.14 -4.31
CA LYS A 16 10.15 -11.43 -4.51
C LYS A 16 9.60 -10.97 -5.87
N LEU A 17 10.47 -10.50 -6.78
CA LEU A 17 10.03 -10.16 -8.13
C LEU A 17 9.36 -11.39 -8.78
N ASP A 18 8.23 -11.16 -9.47
CA ASP A 18 7.39 -12.19 -10.07
C ASP A 18 6.82 -13.24 -9.11
N THR A 19 6.86 -12.97 -7.80
CA THR A 19 6.19 -13.82 -6.80
C THR A 19 4.95 -13.16 -6.24
N LYS A 20 3.96 -13.98 -5.86
CA LYS A 20 2.74 -13.51 -5.21
C LYS A 20 3.02 -13.20 -3.73
N VAL A 21 2.75 -11.96 -3.33
CA VAL A 21 2.99 -11.46 -1.96
C VAL A 21 1.79 -10.73 -1.37
N ALA A 22 0.68 -10.66 -2.11
CA ALA A 22 -0.56 -10.01 -1.68
C ALA A 22 -1.79 -10.71 -2.29
N SER A 23 -2.98 -10.32 -1.85
CA SER A 23 -4.27 -10.77 -2.39
C SER A 23 -4.40 -10.49 -3.90
N ASP A 24 -5.21 -11.30 -4.61
CA ASP A 24 -5.55 -11.06 -6.02
C ASP A 24 -6.25 -9.72 -6.27
N LEU A 25 -6.82 -9.10 -5.25
CA LEU A 25 -7.42 -7.77 -5.33
C LEU A 25 -6.37 -6.65 -5.40
N PHE A 26 -5.11 -6.95 -5.10
CA PHE A 26 -4.05 -5.95 -5.05
C PHE A 26 -3.37 -5.80 -6.42
N THR A 27 -3.91 -4.92 -7.26
CA THR A 27 -3.30 -4.49 -8.53
C THR A 27 -2.96 -3.02 -8.45
N LEU A 28 -1.65 -2.70 -8.44
CA LEU A 28 -1.10 -1.36 -8.27
C LEU A 28 -0.29 -0.96 -9.50
N ARG A 29 -0.60 0.19 -10.08
CA ARG A 29 0.08 0.76 -11.25
C ARG A 29 0.69 2.12 -10.92
N ASP A 30 1.81 2.43 -11.55
CA ASP A 30 2.37 3.79 -11.60
C ASP A 30 2.03 4.42 -12.95
N GLU A 31 1.22 5.48 -12.95
CA GLU A 31 0.69 6.17 -14.14
C GLU A 31 1.22 7.62 -14.19
N PRO A 32 2.45 7.84 -14.64
CA PRO A 32 3.12 9.14 -14.56
C PRO A 32 2.60 10.20 -15.51
N HIS A 33 1.85 9.84 -16.57
CA HIS A 33 1.51 10.75 -17.67
C HIS A 33 0.05 11.23 -17.66
N ALA A 34 -0.60 11.30 -16.48
CA ALA A 34 -1.97 11.81 -16.35
C ALA A 34 -1.98 13.35 -16.43
N ILE A 35 -2.46 13.93 -17.52
CA ILE A 35 -2.47 15.38 -17.75
C ILE A 35 -3.22 16.11 -16.63
N GLY A 36 -2.56 17.10 -16.00
CA GLY A 36 -3.13 17.91 -14.94
C GLY A 36 -3.32 17.21 -13.59
N ALA A 37 -2.92 15.94 -13.47
CA ALA A 37 -3.03 15.22 -12.20
C ALA A 37 -1.77 15.38 -11.33
N ASN A 38 -1.96 15.40 -10.02
CA ASN A 38 -0.86 15.45 -9.07
C ASN A 38 0.02 14.19 -9.20
N GLY A 39 1.34 14.40 -9.13
CA GLY A 39 2.34 13.34 -9.27
C GLY A 39 2.73 13.05 -10.72
N SER A 40 2.06 13.67 -11.72
CA SER A 40 2.46 13.51 -13.12
C SER A 40 3.80 14.16 -13.40
N ARG A 41 4.67 13.43 -14.12
CA ARG A 41 5.99 13.91 -14.51
C ARG A 41 6.54 13.08 -15.67
N TYR A 42 7.38 13.69 -16.50
CA TYR A 42 7.99 13.03 -17.66
C TYR A 42 9.38 12.45 -17.37
N PHE A 43 9.99 12.83 -16.26
CA PHE A 43 11.29 12.33 -15.81
C PHE A 43 11.38 12.39 -14.29
N ASP A 44 12.23 11.57 -13.71
CA ASP A 44 12.52 11.56 -12.28
C ASP A 44 13.60 12.57 -11.88
N ASN A 45 14.05 12.52 -10.63
CA ASN A 45 15.07 13.43 -10.09
C ASN A 45 16.46 13.18 -10.68
N GLU A 46 16.69 12.07 -11.35
CA GLU A 46 17.93 11.72 -12.04
C GLU A 46 17.87 11.99 -13.54
N GLY A 47 16.73 12.53 -14.05
CA GLY A 47 16.50 12.77 -15.46
C GLY A 47 16.10 11.53 -16.26
N VAL A 48 15.80 10.42 -15.59
CA VAL A 48 15.33 9.19 -16.24
C VAL A 48 13.87 9.37 -16.67
N ALA A 49 13.56 9.07 -17.92
CA ALA A 49 12.20 9.18 -18.45
C ALA A 49 11.24 8.25 -17.69
N THR A 50 10.08 8.79 -17.33
CA THR A 50 9.02 8.00 -16.72
C THR A 50 8.19 7.29 -17.77
N GLU A 51 7.62 6.15 -17.42
CA GLU A 51 6.69 5.37 -18.23
C GLU A 51 5.65 4.70 -17.33
N PRO A 52 4.43 4.43 -17.84
CA PRO A 52 3.46 3.62 -17.11
C PRO A 52 4.02 2.24 -16.81
N ARG A 53 3.82 1.78 -15.59
CA ARG A 53 4.30 0.46 -15.16
C ARG A 53 3.37 -0.22 -14.17
N THR A 54 3.32 -1.53 -14.22
CA THR A 54 2.66 -2.33 -13.20
C THR A 54 3.64 -2.57 -12.05
N VAL A 55 3.24 -2.19 -10.84
CA VAL A 55 4.03 -2.43 -9.62
C VAL A 55 3.63 -3.77 -9.01
N PHE A 56 2.31 -4.00 -8.89
CA PHE A 56 1.73 -5.30 -8.55
C PHE A 56 0.62 -5.66 -9.53
N ASP A 57 0.56 -6.91 -9.93
CA ASP A 57 -0.51 -7.48 -10.74
C ASP A 57 -1.15 -8.65 -10.00
N LYS A 58 -2.38 -8.47 -9.52
CA LYS A 58 -3.11 -9.47 -8.73
C LYS A 58 -2.24 -10.08 -7.62
N GLY A 59 -1.62 -9.20 -6.83
CA GLY A 59 -0.75 -9.57 -5.73
C GLY A 59 0.65 -10.04 -6.10
N VAL A 60 0.97 -10.16 -7.38
CA VAL A 60 2.31 -10.51 -7.87
C VAL A 60 3.15 -9.26 -8.02
N LEU A 61 4.29 -9.19 -7.34
CA LEU A 61 5.24 -8.08 -7.45
C LEU A 61 5.90 -8.07 -8.84
N LYS A 62 5.77 -6.95 -9.58
CA LYS A 62 6.28 -6.82 -10.95
C LYS A 62 7.41 -5.81 -11.10
N THR A 63 7.56 -4.87 -10.16
CA THR A 63 8.53 -3.79 -10.31
C THR A 63 9.10 -3.36 -8.97
N TYR A 64 10.42 -3.18 -8.93
CA TYR A 64 11.12 -2.37 -7.92
C TYR A 64 11.40 -0.98 -8.47
N PHE A 65 11.57 0.01 -7.58
CA PHE A 65 12.00 1.37 -7.89
C PHE A 65 13.50 1.48 -7.65
N ILE A 66 14.27 1.37 -8.73
CA ILE A 66 15.73 1.28 -8.68
C ILE A 66 16.32 2.50 -9.37
N ASP A 67 16.94 3.36 -8.57
CA ASP A 67 17.68 4.52 -9.07
C ASP A 67 19.00 4.09 -9.74
N THR A 68 19.63 5.01 -10.49
CA THR A 68 20.83 4.73 -11.28
C THR A 68 22.02 4.32 -10.40
N TYR A 69 22.18 4.93 -9.22
CA TYR A 69 23.26 4.61 -8.30
C TYR A 69 23.13 3.19 -7.74
N ASN A 70 21.96 2.85 -7.21
CA ASN A 70 21.74 1.52 -6.64
C ASN A 70 21.69 0.43 -7.73
N GLY A 71 21.17 0.73 -8.92
CA GLY A 71 21.22 -0.15 -10.07
C GLY A 71 22.66 -0.52 -10.44
N LYS A 72 23.52 0.48 -10.56
CA LYS A 72 24.96 0.27 -10.83
C LYS A 72 25.65 -0.52 -9.72
N LYS A 73 25.31 -0.25 -8.46
CA LYS A 73 25.93 -0.93 -7.30
C LYS A 73 25.52 -2.39 -7.18
N MET A 74 24.32 -2.77 -7.61
CA MET A 74 23.81 -4.14 -7.62
C MET A 74 24.01 -4.87 -8.94
N ASP A 75 24.57 -4.21 -9.95
CA ASP A 75 24.74 -4.74 -11.33
C ASP A 75 23.40 -5.15 -11.95
N ILE A 76 22.36 -4.32 -11.77
CA ILE A 76 21.04 -4.51 -12.38
C ILE A 76 20.58 -3.22 -13.08
N ALA A 77 19.74 -3.38 -14.10
CA ALA A 77 19.21 -2.24 -14.83
C ALA A 77 18.36 -1.34 -13.90
N PRO A 78 18.60 -0.01 -13.89
CA PRO A 78 17.73 0.92 -13.19
C PRO A 78 16.33 0.92 -13.82
N THR A 79 15.33 1.23 -13.00
CA THR A 79 13.93 1.40 -13.47
C THR A 79 13.53 2.87 -13.39
N ILE A 80 13.27 3.34 -12.18
CA ILE A 80 12.96 4.73 -11.83
C ILE A 80 13.25 4.91 -10.34
N SER A 81 13.71 6.08 -9.92
CA SER A 81 14.13 6.33 -8.54
C SER A 81 12.99 6.28 -7.51
N ALA A 82 11.75 6.63 -7.94
CA ALA A 82 10.56 6.61 -7.09
C ALA A 82 9.29 6.58 -7.95
N PRO A 83 8.16 6.08 -7.43
CA PRO A 83 6.88 6.13 -8.12
C PRO A 83 6.45 7.58 -8.37
N SER A 84 5.69 7.79 -9.41
CA SER A 84 5.12 9.09 -9.78
C SER A 84 3.69 9.22 -9.27
N ARG A 85 2.79 8.40 -9.79
CA ARG A 85 1.37 8.42 -9.47
C ARG A 85 0.85 7.00 -9.33
N LEU A 86 0.75 6.52 -8.09
CA LEU A 86 0.27 5.17 -7.81
C LEU A 86 -1.25 5.10 -7.82
N ILE A 87 -1.78 4.11 -8.53
CA ILE A 87 -3.21 3.85 -8.63
C ILE A 87 -3.45 2.39 -8.25
N LEU A 88 -4.18 2.17 -7.17
CA LEU A 88 -4.74 0.86 -6.86
C LEU A 88 -6.04 0.70 -7.64
N THR A 89 -6.21 -0.43 -8.31
CA THR A 89 -7.44 -0.73 -9.04
C THR A 89 -8.64 -0.64 -8.09
N PRO A 90 -9.62 0.25 -8.33
CA PRO A 90 -10.76 0.42 -7.43
C PRO A 90 -11.74 -0.76 -7.54
N GLY A 91 -12.47 -1.00 -6.46
CA GLY A 91 -13.63 -1.90 -6.43
C GLY A 91 -14.92 -1.19 -6.79
N ASP A 92 -16.04 -1.75 -6.33
CA ASP A 92 -17.38 -1.28 -6.73
C ASP A 92 -18.09 -0.43 -5.67
N LYS A 93 -17.67 -0.50 -4.41
CA LYS A 93 -18.33 0.17 -3.26
C LYS A 93 -17.48 1.31 -2.70
N ASP A 94 -18.14 2.37 -2.26
CA ASP A 94 -17.51 3.40 -1.46
C ASP A 94 -17.33 2.95 0.01
N LEU A 95 -16.72 3.80 0.84
CA LEU A 95 -16.51 3.53 2.27
C LEU A 95 -17.80 3.11 2.98
N ASN A 96 -18.92 3.80 2.72
CA ASN A 96 -20.19 3.49 3.38
C ASN A 96 -20.71 2.10 2.96
N GLY A 97 -20.58 1.77 1.69
CA GLY A 97 -20.94 0.47 1.17
C GLY A 97 -20.06 -0.66 1.72
N LEU A 98 -18.77 -0.41 1.93
CA LEU A 98 -17.87 -1.37 2.57
C LEU A 98 -18.22 -1.56 4.05
N VAL A 99 -18.46 -0.48 4.79
CA VAL A 99 -18.85 -0.54 6.21
C VAL A 99 -20.15 -1.31 6.39
N ALA A 100 -21.14 -1.12 5.49
CA ALA A 100 -22.43 -1.80 5.57
C ALA A 100 -22.35 -3.33 5.49
N ASP A 101 -21.29 -3.89 4.90
CA ASP A 101 -21.07 -5.33 4.78
C ASP A 101 -20.38 -5.94 6.02
N ILE A 102 -19.86 -5.13 6.93
CA ILE A 102 -19.05 -5.58 8.06
C ILE A 102 -19.94 -5.75 9.30
N LYS A 103 -19.99 -6.96 9.85
CA LYS A 103 -20.74 -7.23 11.09
C LYS A 103 -20.03 -6.68 12.33
N GLN A 104 -18.72 -6.90 12.40
CA GLN A 104 -17.88 -6.44 13.49
C GLN A 104 -16.50 -6.09 12.94
N GLY A 105 -15.98 -4.93 13.30
CA GLY A 105 -14.70 -4.45 12.83
C GLY A 105 -14.31 -3.10 13.40
N ILE A 106 -13.23 -2.55 12.86
CA ILE A 106 -12.72 -1.22 13.21
C ILE A 106 -12.45 -0.46 11.91
N LEU A 107 -13.05 0.71 11.77
CA LEU A 107 -12.64 1.69 10.78
C LEU A 107 -11.45 2.48 11.35
N VAL A 108 -10.26 2.22 10.83
CA VAL A 108 -9.05 2.99 11.18
C VAL A 108 -9.05 4.28 10.38
N THR A 109 -9.03 5.42 11.06
CA THR A 109 -8.98 6.75 10.45
C THR A 109 -7.63 7.43 10.58
N GLY A 110 -6.79 6.95 11.50
CA GLY A 110 -5.46 7.49 11.72
C GLY A 110 -4.54 6.51 12.45
N PHE A 111 -3.25 6.81 12.35
CA PHE A 111 -2.19 6.12 13.10
C PHE A 111 -1.48 7.12 14.00
N ASN A 112 -1.31 6.78 15.28
CA ASN A 112 -0.71 7.64 16.30
C ASN A 112 0.51 6.97 16.95
N GLY A 113 1.61 6.97 16.25
CA GLY A 113 2.84 6.32 16.70
C GLY A 113 2.92 4.87 16.28
N GLY A 114 4.03 4.23 16.61
CA GLY A 114 4.29 2.84 16.27
C GLY A 114 5.63 2.63 15.58
N ASN A 115 5.86 1.40 15.17
CA ASN A 115 7.11 0.97 14.55
C ASN A 115 6.85 -0.11 13.50
N SER A 116 7.75 -0.18 12.52
CA SER A 116 7.78 -1.25 11.54
C SER A 116 9.22 -1.69 11.24
N ASN A 117 9.38 -2.96 10.92
CA ASN A 117 10.65 -3.53 10.52
C ASN A 117 10.62 -3.81 9.01
N SER A 118 11.35 -3.03 8.25
CA SER A 118 11.39 -3.18 6.79
C SER A 118 12.02 -4.49 6.32
N SER A 119 12.90 -5.13 7.11
CA SER A 119 13.54 -6.39 6.76
C SER A 119 12.60 -7.59 6.92
N THR A 120 11.73 -7.58 7.93
CA THR A 120 10.83 -8.70 8.24
C THR A 120 9.40 -8.44 7.81
N GLY A 121 8.99 -7.17 7.69
CA GLY A 121 7.62 -6.76 7.44
C GLY A 121 6.75 -6.65 8.69
N ASP A 122 7.29 -6.90 9.87
CA ASP A 122 6.52 -6.79 11.12
C ASP A 122 6.20 -5.34 11.44
N PHE A 123 5.02 -5.10 12.01
CA PHE A 123 4.58 -3.78 12.41
C PHE A 123 3.74 -3.81 13.69
N SER A 124 3.74 -2.67 14.38
CA SER A 124 2.86 -2.37 15.50
C SER A 124 2.59 -0.87 15.50
N TYR A 125 1.33 -0.47 15.32
CA TYR A 125 0.92 0.94 15.26
C TYR A 125 -0.24 1.21 16.21
N GLY A 126 -0.15 2.32 16.94
CA GLY A 126 -1.30 2.90 17.60
C GLY A 126 -2.31 3.41 16.57
N ILE A 127 -3.59 3.24 16.82
CA ILE A 127 -4.66 3.63 15.93
C ILE A 127 -5.70 4.50 16.63
N GLU A 128 -6.42 5.26 15.80
CA GLU A 128 -7.67 5.93 16.13
C GLU A 128 -8.71 5.64 15.05
N GLY A 129 -9.98 5.61 15.43
CA GLY A 129 -11.04 5.29 14.50
C GLY A 129 -12.39 5.07 15.14
N PHE A 130 -13.19 4.17 14.58
CA PHE A 130 -14.53 3.85 15.05
C PHE A 130 -14.77 2.34 15.04
N LEU A 131 -15.50 1.83 16.02
CA LEU A 131 -16.04 0.48 15.96
C LEU A 131 -17.10 0.39 14.86
N ILE A 132 -17.13 -0.76 14.19
CA ILE A 132 -18.20 -1.14 13.26
C ILE A 132 -18.98 -2.28 13.90
N GLU A 133 -20.30 -2.10 14.04
CA GLU A 133 -21.22 -3.10 14.53
C GLU A 133 -22.45 -3.15 13.62
N ASP A 134 -22.73 -4.34 13.08
CA ASP A 134 -23.85 -4.58 12.15
C ASP A 134 -23.95 -3.55 11.02
N GLY A 135 -22.84 -3.26 10.38
CA GLY A 135 -22.78 -2.35 9.23
C GLY A 135 -22.85 -0.86 9.58
N LYS A 136 -22.63 -0.49 10.83
CA LYS A 136 -22.70 0.90 11.29
C LYS A 136 -21.50 1.28 12.12
N LEU A 137 -21.05 2.53 11.95
CA LEU A 137 -20.07 3.13 12.85
C LEU A 137 -20.77 3.45 14.18
N THR A 138 -20.20 2.99 15.30
CA THR A 138 -20.77 3.14 16.62
C THR A 138 -19.93 4.08 17.47
N GLN A 139 -18.99 3.58 18.27
CA GLN A 139 -18.24 4.42 19.19
C GLN A 139 -16.82 4.68 18.66
N PRO A 140 -16.25 5.88 18.93
CA PRO A 140 -14.87 6.15 18.61
C PRO A 140 -13.95 5.27 19.46
N VAL A 141 -12.81 4.88 18.87
CA VAL A 141 -11.73 4.14 19.53
C VAL A 141 -10.42 4.88 19.38
N ASN A 142 -9.65 4.87 20.44
CA ASN A 142 -8.27 5.35 20.51
C ASN A 142 -7.50 4.46 21.50
N GLU A 143 -6.20 4.68 21.66
CA GLU A 143 -5.35 3.89 22.56
C GLU A 143 -5.33 2.39 22.27
N MET A 144 -5.71 2.02 21.05
CA MET A 144 -5.59 0.67 20.51
C MET A 144 -4.34 0.52 19.67
N ASN A 145 -3.83 -0.70 19.58
CA ASN A 145 -2.76 -1.04 18.67
C ASN A 145 -3.22 -2.08 17.65
N VAL A 146 -2.78 -1.92 16.41
CA VAL A 146 -2.83 -2.93 15.37
C VAL A 146 -1.43 -3.51 15.20
N THR A 147 -1.33 -4.85 15.21
CA THR A 147 -0.05 -5.55 15.07
C THR A 147 -0.14 -6.62 13.99
N GLY A 148 0.98 -6.93 13.38
CA GLY A 148 1.02 -7.99 12.38
C GLY A 148 2.28 -7.97 11.52
N ASN A 149 2.18 -8.69 10.40
CA ASN A 149 3.20 -8.72 9.36
C ASN A 149 2.60 -8.25 8.03
N MET A 150 3.32 -7.42 7.29
CA MET A 150 2.84 -6.81 6.04
C MET A 150 2.47 -7.83 4.96
N VAL A 151 3.20 -8.95 4.86
CA VAL A 151 2.86 -10.00 3.88
C VAL A 151 1.53 -10.67 4.24
N THR A 152 1.35 -10.99 5.52
CA THR A 152 0.08 -11.56 6.02
C THR A 152 -1.06 -10.58 5.81
N LEU A 153 -0.88 -9.32 6.20
CA LEU A 153 -1.89 -8.27 6.05
C LEU A 153 -2.32 -8.10 4.59
N TRP A 154 -1.38 -7.93 3.64
CA TRP A 154 -1.73 -7.75 2.24
C TRP A 154 -2.37 -9.00 1.60
N ASN A 155 -2.11 -10.19 2.12
CA ASN A 155 -2.83 -11.41 1.70
C ASN A 155 -4.23 -11.51 2.30
N SER A 156 -4.52 -10.83 3.42
CA SER A 156 -5.86 -10.77 4.01
C SER A 156 -6.76 -9.65 3.48
N LEU A 157 -6.34 -8.94 2.43
CA LEU A 157 -7.17 -7.96 1.73
C LEU A 157 -8.36 -8.64 1.05
N VAL A 158 -9.58 -8.31 1.46
CA VAL A 158 -10.83 -8.94 0.99
C VAL A 158 -11.74 -7.98 0.21
N ALA A 159 -11.56 -6.67 0.35
CA ALA A 159 -12.28 -5.70 -0.47
C ALA A 159 -11.47 -4.42 -0.68
N VAL A 160 -11.73 -3.78 -1.82
CA VAL A 160 -11.15 -2.50 -2.24
C VAL A 160 -12.31 -1.55 -2.54
N GLY A 161 -12.23 -0.33 -2.04
CA GLY A 161 -13.22 0.71 -2.29
C GLY A 161 -13.09 1.35 -3.68
N ASN A 162 -14.02 2.25 -3.99
CA ASN A 162 -13.98 3.07 -5.21
C ASN A 162 -13.85 4.57 -4.89
N ASP A 163 -13.37 4.89 -3.71
CA ASP A 163 -13.35 6.23 -3.08
C ASP A 163 -11.95 6.82 -2.89
N PRO A 164 -11.01 6.71 -3.85
CA PRO A 164 -9.70 7.33 -3.70
C PRO A 164 -9.84 8.85 -3.64
N GLN A 165 -8.98 9.50 -2.85
CA GLN A 165 -8.97 10.97 -2.79
C GLN A 165 -8.49 11.55 -4.12
N PRO A 166 -9.32 12.33 -4.87
CA PRO A 166 -9.07 12.70 -6.27
C PRO A 166 -7.81 13.56 -6.47
N ASN A 167 -7.43 14.35 -5.47
CA ASN A 167 -6.31 15.30 -5.57
C ASN A 167 -5.00 14.77 -4.98
N ARG A 168 -4.88 13.46 -4.77
CA ARG A 168 -3.62 12.84 -4.31
C ARG A 168 -2.86 12.21 -5.49
N SER A 169 -1.53 12.20 -5.39
CA SER A 169 -0.69 11.45 -6.33
C SER A 169 -0.85 9.93 -6.14
N TRP A 170 -1.21 9.51 -4.94
CA TRP A 170 -1.50 8.11 -4.62
C TRP A 170 -3.02 7.94 -4.51
N GLN A 171 -3.59 7.27 -5.50
CA GLN A 171 -5.01 6.99 -5.62
C GLN A 171 -5.29 5.62 -4.97
N ILE A 172 -5.28 5.64 -3.64
CA ILE A 172 -5.55 4.46 -2.81
C ILE A 172 -6.92 4.65 -2.16
N PRO A 173 -7.92 3.82 -2.50
CA PRO A 173 -9.24 3.87 -1.90
C PRO A 173 -9.26 3.22 -0.53
N SER A 174 -10.42 3.16 0.11
CA SER A 174 -10.66 2.39 1.33
C SER A 174 -10.38 0.90 1.10
N LEU A 175 -9.81 0.24 2.11
CA LEU A 175 -9.40 -1.17 2.04
C LEU A 175 -9.99 -1.94 3.22
N VAL A 176 -10.44 -3.16 2.98
CA VAL A 176 -10.93 -4.07 4.03
C VAL A 176 -9.99 -5.27 4.13
N PHE A 177 -9.51 -5.49 5.33
CA PHE A 177 -8.68 -6.64 5.70
C PHE A 177 -9.42 -7.49 6.73
N GLU A 178 -9.27 -8.81 6.67
CA GLU A 178 -9.82 -9.74 7.65
C GLU A 178 -8.73 -10.34 8.53
N GLY A 179 -9.12 -10.78 9.75
CA GLY A 179 -8.21 -11.48 10.66
C GLY A 179 -7.03 -10.63 11.13
N VAL A 180 -7.24 -9.33 11.32
CA VAL A 180 -6.22 -8.40 11.81
C VAL A 180 -6.27 -8.33 13.34
N ASP A 181 -5.10 -8.41 13.97
CA ASP A 181 -4.98 -8.39 15.42
C ASP A 181 -4.98 -6.97 15.97
N PHE A 182 -5.95 -6.70 16.85
CA PHE A 182 -6.05 -5.46 17.61
C PHE A 182 -5.93 -5.75 19.11
N SER A 183 -5.30 -4.84 19.85
CA SER A 183 -5.16 -4.91 21.31
C SER A 183 -5.41 -3.54 21.93
N GLY A 184 -5.86 -3.51 23.22
CA GLY A 184 -6.03 -2.28 23.98
C GLY A 184 -7.50 -1.86 24.21
N LEU A 185 -8.48 -2.75 24.01
CA LEU A 185 -9.87 -2.53 24.47
C LEU A 185 -10.03 -3.04 25.90
#